data_b562d487f2cd51803029b166b69d7af8
#
_entry.id   b562d487f2cd51803029b166b69d7af8
#
_cell.length_a   1.000
_cell.length_b   1.000
_cell.length_c   1.000
_cell.angle_alpha   90.00
_cell.angle_beta   90.00
_cell.angle_gamma   90.00
#
_symmetry.space_group_name_H-M   'P 1'
#
loop_
_entity.id
_entity.type
_entity.pdbx_description
1 polymer ?
#
loop_
_entity_poly.entity_id
_entity_poly.type
_entity_poly.pdbx_seq_one_letter_code
_entity_poly.pdbx_strand_id
1 'polypeptide(L)'
;MEYFDILDCSGRKTGDVIERDEAHRTGAWHGAFHGLILYERDGRGCALFQKRSMNKKIAPGKFDVSVGGHYAVGEDARTAGPREIKEELGLDVGFNELISVGRRVFVYCFTPGVNECEFQDIYLFPRKIRPELLILQQEEVEGVIEMDVEQGIPIFSGKVDTVEASLYGTGGSMSRIGVSAADFVPCLDNYYIKLLLLARRYFRGEREFLVI
;
A
#
# COMPACT_ATOMS: atom_id res chain seq x y z
N MET A 1 -7.81 21.10 1.13
CA MET A 1 -8.95 20.38 0.51
C MET A 1 -8.41 19.63 -0.68
N GLU A 2 -8.66 18.34 -0.76
CA GLU A 2 -8.17 17.43 -1.79
C GLU A 2 -9.34 17.06 -2.71
N TYR A 3 -9.10 17.03 -4.03
CA TYR A 3 -10.11 16.72 -5.04
C TYR A 3 -9.63 15.59 -5.93
N PHE A 4 -10.56 14.75 -6.36
CA PHE A 4 -10.35 13.59 -7.23
C PHE A 4 -11.11 13.73 -8.55
N ASP A 5 -10.58 13.14 -9.62
CA ASP A 5 -11.37 12.86 -10.81
C ASP A 5 -12.36 11.73 -10.51
N ILE A 6 -13.65 11.92 -10.83
CA ILE A 6 -14.64 10.86 -10.76
C ILE A 6 -14.42 9.88 -11.92
N LEU A 7 -14.41 8.59 -11.59
CA LEU A 7 -14.32 7.52 -12.58
C LEU A 7 -15.68 6.87 -12.79
N ASP A 8 -15.91 6.35 -14.00
CA ASP A 8 -17.06 5.48 -14.28
C ASP A 8 -16.76 4.04 -13.79
N CYS A 9 -17.76 3.14 -13.88
CA CYS A 9 -17.62 1.74 -13.48
C CYS A 9 -16.59 0.94 -14.28
N SER A 10 -16.03 1.49 -15.36
CA SER A 10 -14.94 0.92 -16.16
C SER A 10 -13.57 1.52 -15.83
N GLY A 11 -13.52 2.45 -14.85
CA GLY A 11 -12.30 3.13 -14.43
C GLY A 11 -11.85 4.26 -15.38
N ARG A 12 -12.76 4.83 -16.18
CA ARG A 12 -12.47 5.97 -17.07
C ARG A 12 -12.94 7.27 -16.41
N LYS A 13 -12.15 8.34 -16.57
CA LYS A 13 -12.54 9.67 -16.09
C LYS A 13 -13.84 10.12 -16.74
N THR A 14 -14.81 10.57 -15.92
CA THR A 14 -16.09 11.12 -16.40
C THR A 14 -15.96 12.56 -16.90
N GLY A 15 -14.94 13.28 -16.43
CA GLY A 15 -14.74 14.72 -16.60
C GLY A 15 -15.24 15.54 -15.40
N ASP A 16 -15.92 14.90 -14.45
CA ASP A 16 -16.34 15.52 -13.21
C ASP A 16 -15.29 15.35 -12.11
N VAL A 17 -15.34 16.26 -11.14
CA VAL A 17 -14.41 16.31 -9.99
C VAL A 17 -15.21 16.30 -8.70
N ILE A 18 -14.68 15.67 -7.66
CA ILE A 18 -15.32 15.56 -6.36
C ILE A 18 -14.32 15.84 -5.23
N GLU A 19 -14.80 16.44 -4.15
CA GLU A 19 -14.00 16.61 -2.94
C GLU A 19 -13.86 15.27 -2.21
N ARG A 20 -12.71 15.02 -1.59
CA ARG A 20 -12.32 13.76 -0.97
C ARG A 20 -13.36 13.22 0.02
N ASP A 21 -13.77 14.04 1.00
CA ASP A 21 -14.72 13.58 2.03
C ASP A 21 -16.08 13.25 1.42
N GLU A 22 -16.48 13.97 0.37
CA GLU A 22 -17.71 13.71 -0.38
C GLU A 22 -17.60 12.44 -1.24
N ALA A 23 -16.42 12.17 -1.84
CA ALA A 23 -16.17 10.93 -2.56
C ALA A 23 -16.36 9.72 -1.64
N HIS A 24 -15.76 9.73 -0.45
CA HIS A 24 -15.91 8.65 0.53
C HIS A 24 -17.32 8.57 1.09
N ARG A 25 -18.01 9.71 1.27
CA ARG A 25 -19.41 9.73 1.75
C ARG A 25 -20.37 9.09 0.75
N THR A 26 -20.18 9.36 -0.53
CA THR A 26 -21.06 8.89 -1.61
C THR A 26 -20.65 7.56 -2.22
N GLY A 27 -19.39 7.14 -2.02
CA GLY A 27 -18.78 6.00 -2.70
C GLY A 27 -18.50 6.29 -4.18
N ALA A 28 -18.15 7.53 -4.52
CA ALA A 28 -17.77 7.88 -5.88
C ALA A 28 -16.46 7.18 -6.25
N TRP A 29 -16.42 6.55 -7.43
CA TRP A 29 -15.25 5.87 -7.93
C TRP A 29 -14.12 6.86 -8.22
N HIS A 30 -12.93 6.56 -7.72
CA HIS A 30 -11.72 7.34 -7.93
C HIS A 30 -10.50 6.45 -8.07
N GLY A 31 -9.35 7.05 -8.43
CA GLY A 31 -8.10 6.32 -8.64
C GLY A 31 -7.15 6.41 -7.47
N ALA A 32 -6.38 5.33 -7.24
CA ALA A 32 -5.33 5.30 -6.24
C ALA A 32 -4.08 4.56 -6.75
N PHE A 33 -2.95 4.91 -6.17
CA PHE A 33 -1.66 4.23 -6.32
C PHE A 33 -1.40 3.36 -5.10
N HIS A 34 -0.95 2.13 -5.32
CA HIS A 34 -0.41 1.26 -4.28
C HIS A 34 0.97 0.74 -4.67
N GLY A 35 1.96 0.93 -3.82
CA GLY A 35 3.33 0.46 -3.99
C GLY A 35 3.78 -0.47 -2.87
N LEU A 36 4.35 -1.64 -3.23
CA LEU A 36 4.98 -2.56 -2.27
C LEU A 36 6.49 -2.58 -2.50
N ILE A 37 7.25 -2.09 -1.53
CA ILE A 37 8.71 -2.12 -1.55
C ILE A 37 9.21 -3.51 -1.23
N LEU A 38 10.12 -4.02 -2.08
CA LEU A 38 10.74 -5.32 -1.96
C LEU A 38 12.26 -5.19 -1.93
N TYR A 39 12.92 -5.94 -1.05
CA TYR A 39 14.38 -6.00 -0.98
C TYR A 39 14.86 -7.29 -0.31
N GLU A 40 16.12 -7.61 -0.52
CA GLU A 40 16.76 -8.72 0.18
C GLU A 40 17.51 -8.22 1.42
N ARG A 41 17.34 -8.93 2.53
CA ARG A 41 18.11 -8.75 3.76
C ARG A 41 18.55 -10.11 4.31
N ASP A 42 19.84 -10.29 4.49
CA ASP A 42 20.44 -11.53 5.02
C ASP A 42 19.99 -12.79 4.26
N GLY A 43 19.91 -12.71 2.92
CA GLY A 43 19.50 -13.80 2.04
C GLY A 43 18.00 -14.12 2.07
N ARG A 44 17.17 -13.26 2.67
CA ARG A 44 15.71 -13.39 2.72
C ARG A 44 15.04 -12.28 1.92
N GLY A 45 13.98 -12.62 1.21
CA GLY A 45 13.12 -11.66 0.55
C GLY A 45 12.20 -10.98 1.55
N CYS A 46 12.28 -9.67 1.64
CA CYS A 46 11.48 -8.84 2.56
C CYS A 46 10.53 -7.95 1.79
N ALA A 47 9.34 -7.78 2.35
CA ALA A 47 8.35 -6.77 1.95
C ALA A 47 8.18 -5.75 3.07
N LEU A 48 8.07 -4.49 2.69
CA LEU A 48 7.81 -3.39 3.62
C LEU A 48 6.32 -3.05 3.61
N PHE A 49 5.72 -2.91 4.79
CA PHE A 49 4.34 -2.42 4.94
C PHE A 49 4.33 -1.20 5.85
N GLN A 50 3.53 -0.19 5.53
CA GLN A 50 3.37 0.98 6.40
C GLN A 50 2.43 0.69 7.56
N LYS A 51 2.68 1.30 8.71
CA LYS A 51 1.73 1.46 9.80
C LYS A 51 1.06 2.82 9.65
N ARG A 52 -0.23 2.81 9.32
CA ARG A 52 -1.03 4.02 9.12
C ARG A 52 -1.07 4.85 10.41
N SER A 53 -0.93 6.16 10.29
CA SER A 53 -1.04 7.07 11.44
C SER A 53 -2.39 6.91 12.14
N MET A 54 -2.40 7.11 13.46
CA MET A 54 -3.64 7.18 14.24
C MET A 54 -4.52 8.38 13.87
N ASN A 55 -3.97 9.35 13.13
CA ASN A 55 -4.69 10.52 12.63
C ASN A 55 -5.52 10.24 11.37
N LYS A 56 -5.33 9.08 10.71
CA LYS A 56 -6.08 8.71 9.51
C LYS A 56 -7.55 8.49 9.85
N LYS A 57 -8.46 9.02 9.02
CA LYS A 57 -9.93 8.82 9.16
C LYS A 57 -10.32 7.35 8.91
N ILE A 58 -9.59 6.67 7.99
CA ILE A 58 -9.88 5.31 7.55
C ILE A 58 -8.79 4.38 8.05
N ALA A 59 -9.16 3.30 8.73
CA ALA A 59 -8.29 2.27 9.25
C ALA A 59 -7.04 2.81 10.00
N PRO A 60 -7.20 3.69 11.02
CA PRO A 60 -6.07 4.22 11.80
C PRO A 60 -5.30 3.08 12.49
N GLY A 61 -3.97 3.18 12.51
CA GLY A 61 -3.08 2.23 13.17
C GLY A 61 -2.94 0.87 12.51
N LYS A 62 -3.67 0.59 11.42
CA LYS A 62 -3.56 -0.65 10.65
C LYS A 62 -2.32 -0.64 9.76
N PHE A 63 -1.84 -1.82 9.42
CA PHE A 63 -0.82 -1.98 8.38
C PHE A 63 -1.45 -1.97 6.99
N ASP A 64 -0.71 -1.41 6.03
CA ASP A 64 -1.09 -1.38 4.63
C ASP A 64 0.15 -1.56 3.75
N VAL A 65 -0.01 -1.57 2.42
CA VAL A 65 1.12 -1.56 1.48
C VAL A 65 2.14 -0.48 1.85
N SER A 66 3.34 -0.54 1.30
CA SER A 66 4.42 0.39 1.69
C SER A 66 4.05 1.85 1.49
N VAL A 67 3.32 2.14 0.40
CA VAL A 67 2.82 3.47 0.02
C VAL A 67 1.44 3.32 -0.60
N GLY A 68 0.50 4.17 -0.19
CA GLY A 68 -0.84 4.18 -0.77
C GLY A 68 -1.45 5.58 -0.74
N GLY A 69 -1.78 6.13 -1.92
CA GLY A 69 -2.37 7.45 -2.01
C GLY A 69 -3.28 7.61 -3.22
N HIS A 70 -4.16 8.59 -3.15
CA HIS A 70 -5.12 8.88 -4.21
C HIS A 70 -4.52 9.72 -5.33
N TYR A 71 -5.10 9.62 -6.51
CA TYR A 71 -4.78 10.53 -7.62
C TYR A 71 -5.49 11.86 -7.41
N ALA A 72 -4.71 12.94 -7.34
CA ALA A 72 -5.27 14.27 -7.44
C ALA A 72 -5.87 14.51 -8.84
N VAL A 73 -6.66 15.58 -9.00
CA VAL A 73 -7.26 15.93 -10.29
C VAL A 73 -6.21 16.03 -11.39
N GLY A 74 -6.41 15.30 -12.46
CA GLY A 74 -5.50 15.26 -13.62
C GLY A 74 -4.34 14.27 -13.50
N GLU A 75 -4.08 13.70 -12.31
CA GLU A 75 -3.01 12.71 -12.12
C GLU A 75 -3.35 11.33 -12.69
N ASP A 76 -2.31 10.54 -12.82
CA ASP A 76 -2.31 9.11 -13.06
C ASP A 76 -1.19 8.46 -12.22
N ALA A 77 -0.98 7.16 -12.36
CA ALA A 77 0.05 6.44 -11.61
C ALA A 77 1.48 6.97 -11.85
N ARG A 78 1.75 7.59 -13.02
CA ARG A 78 3.07 8.12 -13.37
C ARG A 78 3.47 9.31 -12.52
N THR A 79 2.48 10.14 -12.21
CA THR A 79 2.69 11.36 -11.43
C THR A 79 2.46 11.10 -9.95
N ALA A 80 1.37 10.44 -9.59
CA ALA A 80 1.02 10.19 -8.21
C ALA A 80 2.00 9.22 -7.51
N GLY A 81 2.39 8.12 -8.17
CA GLY A 81 3.26 7.12 -7.53
C GLY A 81 4.58 7.68 -6.99
N PRO A 82 5.43 8.35 -7.81
CA PRO A 82 6.64 8.99 -7.31
C PRO A 82 6.39 10.07 -6.26
N ARG A 83 5.30 10.84 -6.38
CA ARG A 83 4.91 11.87 -5.41
C ARG A 83 4.60 11.25 -4.04
N GLU A 84 3.71 10.26 -4.00
CA GLU A 84 3.31 9.58 -2.76
C GLU A 84 4.51 8.89 -2.08
N ILE A 85 5.38 8.21 -2.86
CA ILE A 85 6.59 7.59 -2.32
C ILE A 85 7.52 8.65 -1.69
N LYS A 86 7.62 9.82 -2.31
CA LYS A 86 8.43 10.92 -1.77
C LYS A 86 7.81 11.52 -0.52
N GLU A 87 6.51 11.76 -0.53
CA GLU A 87 5.77 12.37 0.57
C GLU A 87 5.74 11.45 1.79
N GLU A 88 5.31 10.20 1.63
CA GLU A 88 5.13 9.28 2.75
C GLU A 88 6.44 8.71 3.32
N LEU A 89 7.45 8.44 2.47
CA LEU A 89 8.67 7.73 2.86
C LEU A 89 9.97 8.51 2.65
N GLY A 90 9.92 9.69 2.02
CA GLY A 90 11.09 10.53 1.74
C GLY A 90 12.01 9.98 0.65
N LEU A 91 11.55 9.04 -0.17
CA LEU A 91 12.36 8.41 -1.22
C LEU A 91 12.13 9.09 -2.58
N ASP A 92 13.23 9.49 -3.24
CA ASP A 92 13.18 9.90 -4.64
C ASP A 92 13.21 8.66 -5.54
N VAL A 93 12.21 8.56 -6.42
CA VAL A 93 12.03 7.42 -7.32
C VAL A 93 11.54 7.87 -8.70
N GLY A 94 12.08 7.27 -9.75
CA GLY A 94 11.54 7.40 -11.10
C GLY A 94 10.44 6.37 -11.33
N PHE A 95 9.40 6.75 -12.06
CA PHE A 95 8.30 5.81 -12.37
C PHE A 95 8.76 4.52 -13.08
N ASN A 96 9.84 4.59 -13.84
CA ASN A 96 10.45 3.44 -14.52
C ASN A 96 11.11 2.41 -13.58
N GLU A 97 11.28 2.74 -12.30
CA GLU A 97 11.73 1.79 -11.27
C GLU A 97 10.59 0.92 -10.71
N LEU A 98 9.35 1.28 -11.02
CA LEU A 98 8.14 0.60 -10.55
C LEU A 98 7.72 -0.49 -11.54
N ILE A 99 7.39 -1.67 -11.04
CA ILE A 99 6.91 -2.81 -11.81
C ILE A 99 5.39 -2.90 -11.64
N SER A 100 4.63 -2.56 -12.70
CA SER A 100 3.18 -2.71 -12.66
C SER A 100 2.79 -4.19 -12.56
N VAL A 101 1.89 -4.50 -11.63
CA VAL A 101 1.31 -5.84 -11.50
C VAL A 101 -0.19 -5.86 -11.77
N GLY A 102 -0.74 -4.75 -12.24
CA GLY A 102 -2.14 -4.65 -12.64
C GLY A 102 -2.94 -3.68 -11.80
N ARG A 103 -4.26 -3.76 -11.95
CA ARG A 103 -5.24 -2.92 -11.28
C ARG A 103 -6.17 -3.76 -10.44
N ARG A 104 -6.38 -3.34 -9.21
CA ARG A 104 -7.35 -3.90 -8.27
C ARG A 104 -8.58 -3.01 -8.21
N VAL A 105 -9.75 -3.60 -8.10
CA VAL A 105 -10.99 -2.90 -7.74
C VAL A 105 -11.20 -3.10 -6.24
N PHE A 106 -11.21 -2.03 -5.49
CA PHE A 106 -11.42 -2.06 -4.05
C PHE A 106 -12.75 -1.40 -3.70
N VAL A 107 -13.59 -2.15 -2.99
CA VAL A 107 -14.86 -1.66 -2.45
C VAL A 107 -14.95 -2.09 -0.99
N TYR A 108 -15.08 -1.15 -0.09
CA TYR A 108 -15.24 -1.44 1.32
C TYR A 108 -16.02 -0.33 2.05
N CYS A 109 -16.97 -0.72 2.90
CA CYS A 109 -17.66 0.20 3.80
C CYS A 109 -17.08 0.04 5.21
N PHE A 110 -16.24 0.99 5.63
CA PHE A 110 -15.58 0.95 6.95
C PHE A 110 -16.55 1.26 8.08
N THR A 111 -17.38 2.28 7.88
CA THR A 111 -18.49 2.66 8.77
C THR A 111 -19.59 3.29 7.91
N PRO A 112 -20.82 3.40 8.39
CA PRO A 112 -21.88 4.10 7.66
C PRO A 112 -21.43 5.51 7.22
N GLY A 113 -21.45 5.76 5.91
CA GLY A 113 -20.99 7.02 5.32
C GLY A 113 -19.47 7.14 5.09
N VAL A 114 -18.71 6.04 5.24
CA VAL A 114 -17.29 5.98 4.87
C VAL A 114 -17.09 4.80 3.93
N ASN A 115 -17.23 5.07 2.64
CA ASN A 115 -17.17 4.08 1.56
C ASN A 115 -15.94 4.31 0.70
N GLU A 116 -15.13 3.27 0.54
CA GLU A 116 -14.03 3.25 -0.42
C GLU A 116 -14.51 2.56 -1.69
N CYS A 117 -14.42 3.26 -2.82
CA CYS A 117 -14.68 2.72 -4.15
C CYS A 117 -13.54 3.15 -5.06
N GLU A 118 -12.52 2.31 -5.17
CA GLU A 118 -11.27 2.67 -5.80
C GLU A 118 -10.86 1.72 -6.93
N PHE A 119 -10.27 2.32 -7.95
CA PHE A 119 -9.39 1.62 -8.89
C PHE A 119 -7.95 1.85 -8.45
N GLN A 120 -7.35 0.83 -7.84
CA GLN A 120 -6.00 0.87 -7.31
C GLN A 120 -5.01 0.31 -8.33
N ASP A 121 -4.12 1.14 -8.88
CA ASP A 121 -3.00 0.68 -9.71
C ASP A 121 -1.88 0.18 -8.81
N ILE A 122 -1.50 -1.10 -8.96
CA ILE A 122 -0.61 -1.81 -8.05
C ILE A 122 0.78 -1.96 -8.66
N TYR A 123 1.81 -1.64 -7.87
CA TYR A 123 3.20 -1.71 -8.27
C TYR A 123 4.06 -2.43 -7.24
N LEU A 124 5.00 -3.24 -7.71
CA LEU A 124 6.15 -3.66 -6.92
C LEU A 124 7.28 -2.63 -7.11
N PHE A 125 7.94 -2.30 -6.03
CA PHE A 125 9.09 -1.40 -6.03
C PHE A 125 10.32 -2.12 -5.46
N PRO A 126 11.07 -2.87 -6.30
CA PRO A 126 12.28 -3.56 -5.86
C PRO A 126 13.41 -2.55 -5.69
N ARG A 127 13.76 -2.25 -4.44
CA ARG A 127 14.86 -1.31 -4.14
C ARG A 127 15.49 -1.65 -2.80
N LYS A 128 16.81 -1.83 -2.81
CA LYS A 128 17.56 -1.96 -1.56
C LYS A 128 17.40 -0.69 -0.71
N ILE A 129 16.74 -0.83 0.41
CA ILE A 129 16.50 0.25 1.36
C ILE A 129 17.04 -0.09 2.74
N ARG A 130 17.08 0.91 3.58
CA ARG A 130 17.36 0.83 5.01
C ARG A 130 16.16 1.46 5.73
N PRO A 131 15.19 0.66 6.23
CA PRO A 131 13.95 1.17 6.82
C PRO A 131 14.20 2.19 7.93
N GLU A 132 15.29 2.02 8.68
CA GLU A 132 15.72 2.93 9.74
C GLU A 132 16.13 4.34 9.28
N LEU A 133 16.31 4.54 7.97
CA LEU A 133 16.68 5.82 7.36
C LEU A 133 15.54 6.49 6.58
N LEU A 134 14.35 5.91 6.57
CA LEU A 134 13.19 6.50 5.91
C LEU A 134 12.75 7.77 6.65
N ILE A 135 12.33 8.76 5.88
CA ILE A 135 11.76 10.02 6.39
C ILE A 135 10.25 9.90 6.26
N LEU A 136 9.61 9.44 7.35
CA LEU A 136 8.18 9.18 7.37
C LEU A 136 7.38 10.47 7.59
N GLN A 137 6.35 10.69 6.77
CA GLN A 137 5.35 11.74 6.98
C GLN A 137 4.41 11.32 8.12
N GLN A 138 4.66 11.80 9.33
CA GLN A 138 4.01 11.33 10.56
C GLN A 138 2.49 11.49 10.57
N GLU A 139 1.96 12.44 9.83
CA GLU A 139 0.52 12.64 9.66
C GLU A 139 -0.13 11.45 8.94
N GLU A 140 0.62 10.76 8.06
CA GLU A 140 0.15 9.64 7.23
C GLU A 140 0.68 8.30 7.71
N VAL A 141 1.98 8.22 8.06
CA VAL A 141 2.73 6.99 8.35
C VAL A 141 3.39 7.07 9.72
N GLU A 142 2.93 6.27 10.69
CA GLU A 142 3.50 6.18 12.04
C GLU A 142 4.82 5.40 12.06
N GLY A 143 4.94 4.40 11.18
CA GLY A 143 6.09 3.53 11.09
C GLY A 143 6.00 2.60 9.90
N VAL A 144 7.01 1.76 9.72
CA VAL A 144 7.00 0.69 8.71
C VAL A 144 7.41 -0.64 9.34
N ILE A 145 6.79 -1.74 8.91
CA ILE A 145 7.22 -3.09 9.29
C ILE A 145 7.97 -3.74 8.14
N GLU A 146 9.07 -4.40 8.48
CA GLU A 146 9.77 -5.33 7.61
C GLU A 146 9.26 -6.74 7.89
N MET A 147 8.70 -7.37 6.88
CA MET A 147 8.17 -8.72 6.94
C MET A 147 8.90 -9.63 5.96
N ASP A 148 9.41 -10.76 6.44
CA ASP A 148 9.89 -11.84 5.59
C ASP A 148 8.71 -12.40 4.77
N VAL A 149 8.87 -12.46 3.45
CA VAL A 149 7.81 -12.85 2.51
C VAL A 149 7.32 -14.28 2.77
N GLU A 150 8.22 -15.22 3.05
CA GLU A 150 7.83 -16.63 3.31
C GLU A 150 7.15 -16.79 4.68
N GLN A 151 7.48 -15.94 5.65
CA GLN A 151 6.81 -15.93 6.96
C GLN A 151 5.46 -15.20 6.91
N GLY A 152 5.32 -14.19 6.08
CA GLY A 152 4.06 -13.43 5.93
C GLY A 152 2.94 -14.21 5.26
N ILE A 153 3.24 -15.03 4.25
CA ILE A 153 2.23 -15.79 3.52
C ILE A 153 1.35 -16.68 4.44
N PRO A 154 1.88 -17.42 5.42
CA PRO A 154 1.09 -18.25 6.33
C PRO A 154 0.05 -17.47 7.15
N ILE A 155 0.29 -16.21 7.52
CA ILE A 155 -0.69 -15.39 8.28
C ILE A 155 -1.96 -15.19 7.46
N PHE A 156 -1.81 -14.74 6.21
CA PHE A 156 -2.95 -14.44 5.34
C PHE A 156 -3.62 -15.69 4.77
N SER A 157 -2.98 -16.86 4.88
CA SER A 157 -3.60 -18.14 4.52
C SER A 157 -4.27 -18.84 5.73
N GLY A 158 -4.23 -18.23 6.91
CA GLY A 158 -4.80 -18.77 8.14
C GLY A 158 -4.05 -20.00 8.70
N LYS A 159 -2.81 -20.22 8.29
CA LYS A 159 -1.98 -21.34 8.78
C LYS A 159 -1.29 -21.02 10.11
N VAL A 160 -1.05 -19.75 10.38
CA VAL A 160 -0.51 -19.23 11.64
C VAL A 160 -1.27 -17.97 12.02
N ASP A 161 -1.40 -17.72 13.31
CA ASP A 161 -2.14 -16.56 13.81
C ASP A 161 -1.28 -15.30 13.78
N THR A 162 0.00 -15.42 14.10
CA THR A 162 0.93 -14.29 14.18
C THR A 162 2.33 -14.67 13.70
N VAL A 163 3.07 -13.67 13.21
CA VAL A 163 4.52 -13.75 12.96
C VAL A 163 5.22 -12.56 13.59
N GLU A 164 6.52 -12.70 13.85
CA GLU A 164 7.35 -11.56 14.28
C GLU A 164 7.75 -10.70 13.09
N ALA A 165 7.66 -9.39 13.25
CA ALA A 165 8.15 -8.40 12.31
C ALA A 165 8.98 -7.34 13.02
N SER A 166 9.89 -6.70 12.29
CA SER A 166 10.63 -5.53 12.79
C SER A 166 9.83 -4.27 12.45
N LEU A 167 9.41 -3.52 13.46
CA LEU A 167 8.76 -2.22 13.31
C LEU A 167 9.82 -1.12 13.43
N TYR A 168 9.94 -0.30 12.42
CA TYR A 168 10.78 0.89 12.39
C TYR A 168 9.88 2.12 12.48
N GLY A 169 10.08 2.90 13.53
CA GLY A 169 9.37 4.17 13.73
C GLY A 169 10.22 5.37 13.34
N THR A 170 9.69 6.54 13.60
CA THR A 170 10.40 7.82 13.38
C THR A 170 11.67 7.90 14.23
N GLY A 171 12.69 8.60 13.70
CA GLY A 171 13.98 8.74 14.36
C GLY A 171 14.83 7.48 14.41
N GLY A 172 14.50 6.47 13.57
CA GLY A 172 15.27 5.23 13.46
C GLY A 172 15.04 4.25 14.63
N SER A 173 14.00 4.45 15.43
CA SER A 173 13.61 3.51 16.48
C SER A 173 13.22 2.16 15.88
N MET A 174 13.60 1.05 16.51
CA MET A 174 13.27 -0.30 16.07
C MET A 174 12.78 -1.15 17.24
N SER A 175 11.69 -1.88 17.02
CA SER A 175 11.16 -2.88 17.95
C SER A 175 10.73 -4.15 17.23
N ARG A 176 10.62 -5.25 17.97
CA ARG A 176 9.99 -6.48 17.48
C ARG A 176 8.56 -6.52 17.92
N ILE A 177 7.66 -6.86 17.00
CA ILE A 177 6.23 -6.96 17.28
C ILE A 177 5.66 -8.25 16.67
N GLY A 178 4.63 -8.80 17.31
CA GLY A 178 3.80 -9.84 16.71
C GLY A 178 2.78 -9.18 15.78
N VAL A 179 2.62 -9.71 14.58
CA VAL A 179 1.72 -9.22 13.55
C VAL A 179 0.79 -10.33 13.07
N SER A 180 -0.49 -10.04 13.00
CA SER A 180 -1.54 -10.94 12.50
C SER A 180 -2.20 -10.36 11.24
N ALA A 181 -2.97 -11.18 10.52
CA ALA A 181 -3.76 -10.69 9.38
C ALA A 181 -4.80 -9.63 9.78
N ALA A 182 -5.30 -9.69 11.02
CA ALA A 182 -6.27 -8.72 11.53
C ALA A 182 -5.68 -7.33 11.77
N ASP A 183 -4.34 -7.20 11.82
CA ASP A 183 -3.68 -5.91 11.99
C ASP A 183 -3.58 -5.11 10.69
N PHE A 184 -3.93 -5.72 9.56
CA PHE A 184 -3.94 -5.06 8.25
C PHE A 184 -5.29 -4.41 7.94
N VAL A 185 -5.27 -3.46 6.99
CA VAL A 185 -6.50 -2.86 6.46
C VAL A 185 -7.38 -3.98 5.90
N PRO A 186 -8.67 -4.06 6.32
CA PRO A 186 -9.53 -5.14 5.88
C PRO A 186 -9.77 -5.10 4.37
N CYS A 187 -9.77 -6.27 3.75
CA CYS A 187 -10.06 -6.44 2.33
C CYS A 187 -10.83 -7.75 2.09
N LEU A 188 -11.63 -7.80 1.02
CA LEU A 188 -12.46 -8.95 0.68
C LEU A 188 -11.81 -9.89 -0.36
N ASP A 189 -10.74 -9.45 -0.99
CA ASP A 189 -10.15 -10.06 -2.18
C ASP A 189 -8.81 -10.77 -1.94
N ASN A 190 -8.46 -11.03 -0.67
CA ASN A 190 -7.19 -11.67 -0.29
C ASN A 190 -5.94 -10.90 -0.77
N TYR A 191 -6.00 -9.57 -0.74
CA TYR A 191 -5.01 -8.68 -1.34
C TYR A 191 -3.57 -8.95 -0.86
N TYR A 192 -3.34 -8.97 0.44
CA TYR A 192 -1.98 -9.07 0.99
C TYR A 192 -1.30 -10.41 0.69
N ILE A 193 -2.05 -11.53 0.71
CA ILE A 193 -1.45 -12.81 0.31
C ILE A 193 -1.09 -12.83 -1.17
N LYS A 194 -1.91 -12.23 -2.04
CA LYS A 194 -1.58 -12.10 -3.47
C LYS A 194 -0.30 -11.29 -3.67
N LEU A 195 -0.15 -10.15 -2.97
CA LEU A 195 1.06 -9.34 -3.02
C LEU A 195 2.30 -10.12 -2.58
N LEU A 196 2.23 -10.85 -1.46
CA LEU A 196 3.34 -11.66 -0.97
C LEU A 196 3.67 -12.83 -1.92
N LEU A 197 2.67 -13.43 -2.56
CA LEU A 197 2.90 -14.45 -3.59
C LEU A 197 3.61 -13.87 -4.82
N LEU A 198 3.25 -12.66 -5.25
CA LEU A 198 3.95 -11.94 -6.32
C LEU A 198 5.39 -11.58 -5.91
N ALA A 199 5.59 -11.10 -4.68
CA ALA A 199 6.91 -10.83 -4.12
C ALA A 199 7.78 -12.08 -4.11
N ARG A 200 7.24 -13.24 -3.68
CA ARG A 200 7.95 -14.53 -3.71
C ARG A 200 8.36 -14.93 -5.13
N ARG A 201 7.47 -14.79 -6.11
CA ARG A 201 7.78 -15.05 -7.52
C ARG A 201 8.89 -14.13 -8.02
N TYR A 202 8.81 -12.84 -7.65
CA TYR A 202 9.86 -11.88 -7.97
C TYR A 202 11.23 -12.30 -7.43
N PHE A 203 11.33 -12.70 -6.15
CA PHE A 203 12.59 -13.16 -5.54
C PHE A 203 13.10 -14.48 -6.13
N ARG A 204 12.23 -15.31 -6.70
CA ARG A 204 12.62 -16.52 -7.46
C ARG A 204 13.11 -16.23 -8.87
N GLY A 205 13.24 -14.96 -9.25
CA GLY A 205 13.71 -14.54 -10.57
C GLY A 205 12.64 -14.50 -11.65
N GLU A 206 11.37 -14.76 -11.31
CA GLU A 206 10.28 -14.62 -12.27
C GLU A 206 10.04 -13.12 -12.54
N ARG A 207 9.89 -12.77 -13.82
CA ARG A 207 9.67 -11.38 -14.26
C ARG A 207 8.46 -11.23 -15.17
N GLU A 208 7.99 -12.36 -15.73
CA GLU A 208 6.83 -12.43 -16.61
C GLU A 208 5.58 -12.81 -15.80
N PHE A 209 4.43 -12.29 -16.24
CA PHE A 209 3.12 -12.61 -15.65
C PHE A 209 3.02 -12.35 -14.14
N LEU A 210 3.71 -11.33 -13.64
CA LEU A 210 3.48 -10.81 -12.30
C LEU A 210 2.19 -9.97 -12.33
N VAL A 211 1.05 -10.64 -12.14
CA VAL A 211 -0.29 -10.03 -12.23
C VAL A 211 -1.09 -10.32 -10.97
N ILE A 212 -1.74 -9.28 -10.41
CA ILE A 212 -2.54 -9.32 -9.17
C ILE A 212 -3.95 -9.89 -9.40
#